data_c6bc39ac30f64378132536380466b90c
#
_entry.id   c6bc39ac30f64378132536380466b90c
#
_cell.length_a   1.000
_cell.length_b   1.000
_cell.length_c   1.000
_cell.angle_alpha   90.00
_cell.angle_beta   90.00
_cell.angle_gamma   90.00
#
_symmetry.space_group_name_H-M   'P 1'
#
loop_
_entity.id
_entity.type
_entity.pdbx_description
1 polymer ?
#
loop_
_entity_poly.entity_id
_entity_poly.type
_entity_poly.pdbx_seq_one_letter_code
_entity_poly.pdbx_strand_id
1 'polypeptide(L)'
;KAADTTHCIHIAYLAEGYRQNEMQIFIEDVQTAVEALFAYEPFKSMRSRFNIIAVKAPSIESGTSEPSKGIWKNTALHSHFDTFYSDRYLTTLNTKDIHNLLAGTPYEHIIILVNTDKYGGGGILNSYNLSMTHHRMFKPVVVHEFGHSFAGLGDEYAYDKEQVPMYPHDVEPWEANITTLKDFHGKWENLIKNGTPIPTPISKDLTKVGVYQGAGYSLDGVY
;
A
#
# COMPACT_ATOMS: atom_id res chain seq x y z
N LYS A 1 -8.23 -9.96 30.69
CA LYS A 1 -9.23 -10.44 29.74
C LYS A 1 -8.77 -10.00 28.37
N ALA A 2 -8.69 -10.90 27.38
CA ALA A 2 -8.52 -10.52 25.98
C ALA A 2 -9.67 -9.59 25.58
N ALA A 3 -9.38 -8.51 24.86
CA ALA A 3 -10.41 -7.63 24.31
C ALA A 3 -11.27 -8.44 23.33
N ASP A 4 -12.58 -8.18 23.33
CA ASP A 4 -13.45 -8.73 22.30
C ASP A 4 -13.12 -8.02 20.97
N THR A 5 -12.63 -8.79 20.00
CA THR A 5 -12.26 -8.29 18.67
C THR A 5 -13.24 -8.72 17.59
N THR A 6 -14.38 -9.30 17.95
CA THR A 6 -15.39 -9.87 17.03
C THR A 6 -15.95 -8.84 16.03
N HIS A 7 -15.89 -7.56 16.39
CA HIS A 7 -16.36 -6.45 15.56
C HIS A 7 -15.23 -5.56 15.05
N CYS A 8 -13.99 -6.04 15.09
CA CYS A 8 -12.84 -5.32 14.56
C CYS A 8 -12.48 -5.82 13.15
N ILE A 9 -11.90 -4.95 12.36
CA ILE A 9 -11.18 -5.32 11.14
C ILE A 9 -9.82 -5.87 11.55
N HIS A 10 -9.48 -7.07 11.13
CA HIS A 10 -8.22 -7.71 11.47
C HIS A 10 -7.19 -7.45 10.38
N ILE A 11 -6.07 -6.85 10.75
CA ILE A 11 -4.91 -6.67 9.87
C ILE A 11 -3.82 -7.63 10.30
N ALA A 12 -3.48 -8.58 9.43
CA ALA A 12 -2.38 -9.51 9.64
C ALA A 12 -1.10 -8.95 9.02
N TYR A 13 -0.09 -8.71 9.84
CA TYR A 13 1.27 -8.41 9.41
C TYR A 13 2.07 -9.70 9.30
N LEU A 14 2.62 -9.99 8.13
CA LEU A 14 3.33 -11.21 7.83
C LEU A 14 4.81 -10.94 7.55
N ALA A 15 5.70 -11.73 8.16
CA ALA A 15 7.14 -11.59 8.00
C ALA A 15 7.60 -12.17 6.65
N GLU A 16 8.42 -11.43 5.90
CA GLU A 16 9.06 -11.89 4.67
C GLU A 16 10.54 -11.48 4.64
N GLY A 17 11.42 -12.45 4.38
CA GLY A 17 12.86 -12.21 4.35
C GLY A 17 13.52 -12.00 5.71
N TYR A 18 12.85 -12.32 6.81
CA TYR A 18 13.44 -12.34 8.16
C TYR A 18 13.78 -13.77 8.55
N ARG A 19 15.02 -14.02 8.97
CA ARG A 19 15.41 -15.29 9.56
C ARG A 19 14.84 -15.47 10.96
N GLN A 20 14.92 -16.69 11.51
CA GLN A 20 14.45 -16.98 12.87
C GLN A 20 15.05 -16.04 13.94
N ASN A 21 16.31 -15.70 13.83
CA ASN A 21 16.99 -14.78 14.76
C ASN A 21 16.69 -13.30 14.50
N GLU A 22 16.01 -12.97 13.43
CA GLU A 22 15.56 -11.60 13.06
C GLU A 22 14.09 -11.33 13.40
N MET A 23 13.39 -12.30 14.01
CA MET A 23 11.96 -12.15 14.35
C MET A 23 11.66 -11.03 15.35
N GLN A 24 12.64 -10.61 16.15
CA GLN A 24 12.47 -9.45 17.03
C GLN A 24 12.48 -8.14 16.23
N ILE A 25 13.33 -8.04 15.19
CA ILE A 25 13.37 -6.92 14.26
C ILE A 25 12.03 -6.80 13.52
N PHE A 26 11.50 -7.94 13.05
CA PHE A 26 10.16 -7.96 12.44
C PHE A 26 9.08 -7.37 13.36
N ILE A 27 9.08 -7.72 14.64
CA ILE A 27 8.08 -7.17 15.60
C ILE A 27 8.24 -5.65 15.78
N GLU A 28 9.46 -5.14 15.80
CA GLU A 28 9.75 -3.69 15.87
C GLU A 28 9.30 -2.98 14.58
N ASP A 29 9.50 -3.61 13.43
CA ASP A 29 9.01 -3.10 12.15
C ASP A 29 7.46 -3.10 12.08
N VAL A 30 6.79 -4.13 12.61
CA VAL A 30 5.33 -4.13 12.76
C VAL A 30 4.86 -2.96 13.63
N GLN A 31 5.51 -2.70 14.76
CA GLN A 31 5.16 -1.56 15.62
C GLN A 31 5.29 -0.25 14.87
N THR A 32 6.38 -0.08 14.12
CA THR A 32 6.63 1.11 13.29
C THR A 32 5.57 1.29 12.20
N ALA A 33 5.18 0.21 11.52
CA ALA A 33 4.11 0.22 10.49
C ALA A 33 2.75 0.57 11.09
N VAL A 34 2.41 -0.01 12.23
CA VAL A 34 1.16 0.26 12.97
C VAL A 34 1.09 1.73 13.41
N GLU A 35 2.18 2.27 13.96
CA GLU A 35 2.23 3.67 14.32
C GLU A 35 2.09 4.59 13.12
N ALA A 36 2.72 4.23 12.00
CA ALA A 36 2.61 4.98 10.75
C ALA A 36 1.16 5.00 10.24
N LEU A 37 0.49 3.84 10.20
CA LEU A 37 -0.89 3.73 9.73
C LEU A 37 -1.84 4.57 10.59
N PHE A 38 -1.75 4.45 11.92
CA PHE A 38 -2.63 5.17 12.83
C PHE A 38 -2.20 6.62 13.15
N ALA A 39 -1.21 7.14 12.44
CA ALA A 39 -0.91 8.58 12.43
C ALA A 39 -1.83 9.37 11.49
N TYR A 40 -2.47 8.71 10.51
CA TYR A 40 -3.29 9.34 9.48
C TYR A 40 -4.79 9.08 9.69
N GLU A 41 -5.61 10.07 9.35
CA GLU A 41 -7.05 9.88 9.24
C GLU A 41 -7.40 9.10 7.94
N PRO A 42 -8.47 8.29 7.98
CA PRO A 42 -9.42 8.08 9.07
C PRO A 42 -8.96 7.02 10.10
N PHE A 43 -7.85 6.34 9.87
CA PHE A 43 -7.35 5.23 10.71
C PHE A 43 -7.08 5.68 12.14
N LYS A 44 -6.57 6.89 12.33
CA LYS A 44 -6.29 7.48 13.65
C LYS A 44 -7.54 7.54 14.52
N SER A 45 -8.61 8.14 14.02
CA SER A 45 -9.90 8.26 14.74
C SER A 45 -10.59 6.92 14.93
N MET A 46 -10.33 5.97 14.03
CA MET A 46 -10.97 4.65 14.00
C MET A 46 -10.10 3.53 14.57
N ARG A 47 -8.98 3.87 15.24
CA ARG A 47 -8.01 2.86 15.74
C ARG A 47 -8.65 1.73 16.53
N SER A 48 -9.69 2.00 17.32
CA SER A 48 -10.41 0.99 18.11
C SER A 48 -11.22 -0.01 17.26
N ARG A 49 -11.36 0.24 15.97
CA ARG A 49 -12.03 -0.67 15.02
C ARG A 49 -11.08 -1.70 14.41
N PHE A 50 -9.80 -1.63 14.73
CA PHE A 50 -8.78 -2.51 14.14
C PHE A 50 -8.15 -3.40 15.20
N ASN A 51 -7.99 -4.67 14.85
CA ASN A 51 -7.20 -5.64 15.58
C ASN A 51 -5.94 -5.97 14.77
N ILE A 52 -4.78 -5.88 15.41
CA ILE A 52 -3.49 -6.08 14.75
C ILE A 52 -2.90 -7.41 15.18
N ILE A 53 -2.51 -8.21 14.19
CA ILE A 53 -1.94 -9.54 14.39
C ILE A 53 -0.60 -9.61 13.67
N ALA A 54 0.47 -9.97 14.37
CA ALA A 54 1.78 -10.20 13.78
C ALA A 54 2.03 -11.71 13.65
N VAL A 55 2.25 -12.17 12.42
CA VAL A 55 2.49 -13.57 12.10
C VAL A 55 3.96 -13.77 11.74
N LYS A 56 4.68 -14.46 12.58
CA LYS A 56 6.09 -14.80 12.40
C LYS A 56 6.23 -15.94 11.38
N ALA A 57 6.83 -15.64 10.22
CA ALA A 57 7.16 -16.61 9.17
C ALA A 57 8.66 -16.54 8.87
N PRO A 58 9.49 -17.31 9.59
CA PRO A 58 10.93 -17.24 9.40
C PRO A 58 11.34 -17.75 8.02
N SER A 59 12.10 -16.92 7.31
CA SER A 59 12.76 -17.26 6.05
C SER A 59 14.07 -18.00 6.27
N ILE A 60 14.52 -18.78 5.29
CA ILE A 60 15.83 -19.42 5.29
C ILE A 60 16.93 -18.36 5.09
N GLU A 61 16.69 -17.41 4.18
CA GLU A 61 17.62 -16.32 3.90
C GLU A 61 17.00 -14.96 4.27
N SER A 62 17.87 -14.02 4.64
CA SER A 62 17.49 -12.64 4.89
C SER A 62 17.41 -11.84 3.58
N GLY A 63 16.44 -10.93 3.48
CA GLY A 63 16.25 -10.06 2.33
C GLY A 63 15.18 -10.55 1.36
N THR A 64 15.26 -10.10 0.12
CA THR A 64 14.33 -10.45 -0.97
C THR A 64 15.07 -10.58 -2.29
N SER A 65 14.45 -11.17 -3.29
CA SER A 65 15.04 -11.38 -4.61
C SER A 65 15.06 -10.10 -5.45
N GLU A 66 16.13 -9.92 -6.24
CA GLU A 66 16.28 -8.85 -7.24
C GLU A 66 16.66 -9.49 -8.59
N PRO A 67 15.70 -9.96 -9.37
CA PRO A 67 15.95 -10.71 -10.61
C PRO A 67 16.84 -9.99 -11.62
N SER A 68 16.66 -8.67 -11.79
CA SER A 68 17.48 -7.85 -12.71
C SER A 68 18.97 -7.82 -12.36
N LYS A 69 19.30 -8.11 -11.08
CA LYS A 69 20.68 -8.23 -10.59
C LYS A 69 21.17 -9.69 -10.48
N GLY A 70 20.33 -10.66 -10.86
CA GLY A 70 20.61 -12.08 -10.66
C GLY A 70 20.64 -12.52 -9.20
N ILE A 71 20.03 -11.75 -8.29
CA ILE A 71 19.97 -12.07 -6.87
C ILE A 71 18.67 -12.84 -6.58
N TRP A 72 18.82 -14.06 -6.10
CA TRP A 72 17.71 -14.93 -5.72
C TRP A 72 17.82 -15.30 -4.25
N LYS A 73 16.73 -15.22 -3.51
CA LYS A 73 16.65 -15.49 -2.08
C LYS A 73 15.57 -16.53 -1.77
N ASN A 74 15.93 -17.47 -0.91
CA ASN A 74 14.98 -18.46 -0.41
C ASN A 74 14.29 -17.91 0.83
N THR A 75 13.18 -17.24 0.62
CA THR A 75 12.39 -16.58 1.67
C THR A 75 11.02 -17.24 1.84
N ALA A 76 10.31 -16.92 2.90
CA ALA A 76 9.04 -17.56 3.25
C ALA A 76 7.97 -17.43 2.15
N LEU A 77 7.94 -16.31 1.46
CA LEU A 77 6.97 -16.01 0.41
C LEU A 77 7.60 -15.79 -0.97
N HIS A 78 8.93 -15.95 -1.10
CA HIS A 78 9.66 -15.74 -2.35
C HIS A 78 9.34 -14.39 -3.00
N SER A 79 9.28 -13.33 -2.20
CA SER A 79 9.07 -11.97 -2.70
C SER A 79 10.22 -11.52 -3.61
N HIS A 80 9.89 -10.67 -4.58
CA HIS A 80 10.88 -10.17 -5.52
C HIS A 80 10.53 -8.76 -6.01
N PHE A 81 11.55 -8.00 -6.32
CA PHE A 81 11.46 -6.78 -7.12
C PHE A 81 11.28 -7.09 -8.61
N ASP A 82 11.33 -6.07 -9.42
CA ASP A 82 11.28 -6.15 -10.90
C ASP A 82 9.96 -6.69 -11.47
N THR A 83 8.88 -6.67 -10.68
CA THR A 83 7.53 -7.00 -11.17
C THR A 83 7.13 -6.02 -12.26
N PHE A 84 6.62 -6.52 -13.39
CA PHE A 84 6.31 -5.75 -14.59
C PHE A 84 7.48 -4.89 -15.09
N TYR A 85 8.72 -5.37 -14.92
CA TYR A 85 9.95 -4.68 -15.28
C TYR A 85 10.20 -3.35 -14.54
N SER A 86 9.47 -3.10 -13.44
CA SER A 86 9.68 -1.96 -12.57
C SER A 86 10.60 -2.36 -11.40
N ASP A 87 11.74 -1.69 -11.29
CA ASP A 87 12.77 -1.97 -10.28
C ASP A 87 12.32 -1.73 -8.83
N ARG A 88 11.25 -0.97 -8.65
CA ARG A 88 10.65 -0.65 -7.34
C ARG A 88 9.39 -1.44 -7.03
N TYR A 89 8.82 -2.15 -8.01
CA TYR A 89 7.58 -2.89 -7.76
C TYR A 89 7.87 -4.25 -7.12
N LEU A 90 7.50 -4.35 -5.85
CA LEU A 90 7.75 -5.50 -4.98
C LEU A 90 6.48 -6.33 -4.83
N THR A 91 6.54 -7.61 -5.22
CA THR A 91 5.40 -8.52 -5.11
C THR A 91 5.84 -9.94 -4.73
N THR A 92 4.87 -10.82 -4.56
CA THR A 92 5.04 -12.26 -4.56
C THR A 92 3.95 -12.93 -5.38
N LEU A 93 4.28 -14.00 -6.08
CA LEU A 93 3.32 -14.84 -6.79
C LEU A 93 2.80 -16.00 -5.92
N ASN A 94 3.36 -16.20 -4.73
CA ASN A 94 3.05 -17.33 -3.85
C ASN A 94 1.85 -17.04 -2.94
N THR A 95 0.72 -16.66 -3.52
CA THR A 95 -0.51 -16.33 -2.77
C THR A 95 -1.02 -17.52 -1.94
N LYS A 96 -0.82 -18.75 -2.42
CA LYS A 96 -1.15 -19.96 -1.64
C LYS A 96 -0.37 -20.01 -0.32
N ASP A 97 0.91 -19.67 -0.34
CA ASP A 97 1.74 -19.72 0.86
C ASP A 97 1.39 -18.61 1.84
N ILE A 98 0.99 -17.43 1.36
CA ILE A 98 0.41 -16.38 2.20
C ILE A 98 -0.77 -16.95 3.01
N HIS A 99 -1.74 -17.57 2.34
CA HIS A 99 -2.92 -18.10 3.01
C HIS A 99 -2.63 -19.32 3.88
N ASN A 100 -1.66 -20.15 3.50
CA ASN A 100 -1.20 -21.28 4.33
C ASN A 100 -0.59 -20.79 5.66
N LEU A 101 0.25 -19.74 5.61
CA LEU A 101 0.88 -19.16 6.80
C LEU A 101 -0.13 -18.46 7.70
N LEU A 102 -1.21 -17.96 7.14
CA LEU A 102 -2.31 -17.32 7.88
C LEU A 102 -3.41 -18.28 8.29
N ALA A 103 -3.28 -19.58 8.02
CA ALA A 103 -4.30 -20.57 8.36
C ALA A 103 -4.60 -20.56 9.88
N GLY A 104 -5.88 -20.39 10.23
CA GLY A 104 -6.34 -20.28 11.61
C GLY A 104 -6.15 -18.90 12.26
N THR A 105 -5.62 -17.93 11.54
CA THR A 105 -5.53 -16.52 11.96
C THR A 105 -6.70 -15.75 11.35
N PRO A 106 -7.49 -14.99 12.13
CA PRO A 106 -8.51 -14.12 11.55
C PRO A 106 -7.83 -12.94 10.84
N TYR A 107 -8.26 -12.63 9.61
CA TYR A 107 -7.81 -11.45 8.87
C TYR A 107 -8.80 -11.04 7.79
N GLU A 108 -8.92 -9.74 7.56
CA GLU A 108 -9.56 -9.15 6.39
C GLU A 108 -8.50 -8.52 5.47
N HIS A 109 -7.38 -8.04 6.05
CA HIS A 109 -6.30 -7.40 5.28
C HIS A 109 -4.93 -7.97 5.67
N ILE A 110 -4.05 -8.04 4.67
CA ILE A 110 -2.71 -8.61 4.79
C ILE A 110 -1.66 -7.57 4.42
N ILE A 111 -0.75 -7.29 5.33
CA ILE A 111 0.43 -6.47 5.10
C ILE A 111 1.67 -7.33 5.26
N ILE A 112 2.45 -7.47 4.21
CA ILE A 112 3.69 -8.24 4.21
C ILE A 112 4.86 -7.27 4.37
N LEU A 113 5.58 -7.38 5.47
CA LEU A 113 6.78 -6.59 5.73
C LEU A 113 8.01 -7.34 5.23
N VAL A 114 8.74 -6.70 4.33
CA VAL A 114 9.89 -7.30 3.64
C VAL A 114 11.19 -6.72 4.19
N ASN A 115 12.05 -7.60 4.68
CA ASN A 115 13.34 -7.27 5.28
C ASN A 115 14.34 -6.78 4.22
N THR A 116 14.21 -5.55 3.78
CA THR A 116 15.09 -4.94 2.78
C THR A 116 15.15 -3.42 2.95
N ASP A 117 16.30 -2.84 2.60
CA ASP A 117 16.53 -1.40 2.54
C ASP A 117 16.32 -0.81 1.13
N LYS A 118 16.13 -1.66 0.12
CA LYS A 118 15.81 -1.20 -1.23
C LYS A 118 14.40 -0.62 -1.27
N TYR A 119 14.28 0.60 -1.82
CA TYR A 119 12.99 1.27 -1.99
C TYR A 119 12.04 0.46 -2.87
N GLY A 120 10.82 0.28 -2.40
CA GLY A 120 9.72 -0.30 -3.16
C GLY A 120 8.59 -0.82 -2.29
N GLY A 121 7.51 -1.12 -2.97
CA GLY A 121 6.29 -1.65 -2.40
C GLY A 121 5.38 -2.17 -3.51
N GLY A 122 4.20 -2.60 -3.14
CA GLY A 122 3.15 -3.01 -4.06
C GLY A 122 1.87 -3.34 -3.30
N GLY A 123 0.74 -2.74 -3.70
CA GLY A 123 -0.56 -2.98 -3.10
C GLY A 123 -1.57 -3.53 -4.12
N ILE A 124 -2.24 -4.62 -3.78
CA ILE A 124 -3.23 -5.29 -4.62
C ILE A 124 -4.56 -5.31 -3.90
N LEU A 125 -5.55 -4.63 -4.47
CA LEU A 125 -6.91 -4.55 -3.90
C LEU A 125 -7.47 -5.93 -3.55
N ASN A 126 -8.04 -6.03 -2.34
CA ASN A 126 -8.65 -7.25 -1.80
C ASN A 126 -7.71 -8.47 -1.77
N SER A 127 -6.39 -8.24 -1.79
CA SER A 127 -5.41 -9.32 -1.72
C SER A 127 -4.39 -9.04 -0.60
N TYR A 128 -3.30 -8.39 -0.90
CA TYR A 128 -2.25 -8.06 0.06
C TYR A 128 -1.49 -6.81 -0.38
N ASN A 129 -0.70 -6.25 0.52
CA ASN A 129 0.34 -5.31 0.16
C ASN A 129 1.69 -5.71 0.77
N LEU A 130 2.77 -5.36 0.07
CA LEU A 130 4.14 -5.49 0.54
C LEU A 130 4.79 -4.12 0.69
N SER A 131 5.63 -3.99 1.71
CA SER A 131 6.46 -2.81 1.91
C SER A 131 7.83 -3.20 2.42
N MET A 132 8.88 -2.56 1.86
CA MET A 132 10.23 -2.62 2.43
C MET A 132 10.21 -2.00 3.83
N THR A 133 11.08 -2.46 4.76
CA THR A 133 11.08 -2.00 6.16
C THR A 133 12.26 -1.11 6.54
N HIS A 134 13.42 -1.29 5.93
CA HIS A 134 14.65 -0.62 6.36
C HIS A 134 15.05 0.59 5.50
N HIS A 135 14.15 1.09 4.67
CA HIS A 135 14.33 2.32 3.92
C HIS A 135 13.71 3.52 4.66
N ARG A 136 14.29 4.72 4.49
CA ARG A 136 13.78 5.96 5.10
C ARG A 136 12.30 6.28 4.76
N MET A 137 11.81 5.75 3.65
CA MET A 137 10.43 5.92 3.17
C MET A 137 9.49 4.80 3.64
N PHE A 138 9.89 3.95 4.57
CA PHE A 138 9.06 2.84 5.04
C PHE A 138 7.68 3.32 5.53
N LYS A 139 7.66 4.29 6.45
CA LYS A 139 6.40 4.78 7.03
C LYS A 139 5.40 5.32 5.99
N PRO A 140 5.77 6.22 5.08
CA PRO A 140 4.82 6.66 4.06
C PRO A 140 4.44 5.55 3.06
N VAL A 141 5.38 4.68 2.67
CA VAL A 141 5.09 3.61 1.70
C VAL A 141 4.13 2.58 2.26
N VAL A 142 4.31 2.10 3.49
CA VAL A 142 3.38 1.11 4.07
C VAL A 142 1.94 1.64 4.16
N VAL A 143 1.75 2.93 4.40
CA VAL A 143 0.43 3.57 4.40
C VAL A 143 -0.12 3.71 2.99
N HIS A 144 0.72 4.12 2.03
CA HIS A 144 0.37 4.25 0.61
C HIS A 144 -0.11 2.91 0.02
N GLU A 145 0.69 1.85 0.17
CA GLU A 145 0.34 0.52 -0.33
C GLU A 145 -0.92 -0.05 0.37
N PHE A 146 -1.13 0.31 1.64
CA PHE A 146 -2.37 -0.05 2.32
C PHE A 146 -3.58 0.69 1.72
N GLY A 147 -3.42 1.92 1.27
CA GLY A 147 -4.45 2.66 0.53
C GLY A 147 -4.92 1.91 -0.72
N HIS A 148 -4.01 1.35 -1.49
CA HIS A 148 -4.34 0.51 -2.65
C HIS A 148 -5.05 -0.78 -2.24
N SER A 149 -4.49 -1.54 -1.30
CA SER A 149 -5.01 -2.86 -0.94
C SER A 149 -6.32 -2.81 -0.13
N PHE A 150 -6.49 -1.79 0.71
CA PHE A 150 -7.65 -1.62 1.57
C PHE A 150 -8.84 -0.94 0.87
N ALA A 151 -8.57 0.17 0.17
CA ALA A 151 -9.61 1.05 -0.36
C ALA A 151 -9.62 1.14 -1.90
N GLY A 152 -8.69 0.47 -2.59
CA GLY A 152 -8.57 0.54 -4.04
C GLY A 152 -8.26 1.94 -4.53
N LEU A 153 -7.46 2.71 -3.78
CA LEU A 153 -7.07 4.04 -4.22
C LEU A 153 -6.08 3.96 -5.38
N GLY A 154 -6.23 4.83 -6.35
CA GLY A 154 -5.28 5.02 -7.43
C GLY A 154 -4.12 5.92 -7.02
N ASP A 155 -3.03 5.89 -7.78
CA ASP A 155 -1.87 6.76 -7.59
C ASP A 155 -2.22 8.21 -7.96
N GLU A 156 -2.02 9.14 -7.03
CA GLU A 156 -2.26 10.57 -7.21
C GLU A 156 -1.00 11.30 -7.71
N TYR A 157 -0.23 10.64 -8.60
CA TYR A 157 0.97 11.22 -9.18
C TYR A 157 1.17 10.83 -10.64
N ALA A 158 1.95 11.63 -11.35
CA ALA A 158 2.44 11.38 -12.70
C ALA A 158 3.89 11.85 -12.80
N TYR A 159 4.66 11.21 -13.65
CA TYR A 159 6.06 11.58 -13.91
C TYR A 159 6.26 11.87 -15.39
N ASP A 160 6.99 12.93 -15.73
CA ASP A 160 7.28 13.34 -17.12
C ASP A 160 7.86 12.22 -18.00
N LYS A 161 8.62 11.31 -17.39
CA LYS A 161 9.34 10.25 -18.09
C LYS A 161 8.64 8.89 -18.09
N GLU A 162 7.60 8.72 -17.27
CA GLU A 162 6.91 7.46 -17.05
C GLU A 162 5.40 7.62 -17.30
N GLN A 163 5.03 8.27 -18.39
CA GLN A 163 3.62 8.38 -18.72
C GLN A 163 3.12 7.06 -19.32
N VAL A 164 2.28 6.39 -18.57
CA VAL A 164 1.52 5.25 -19.05
C VAL A 164 0.06 5.66 -19.04
N PRO A 165 -0.61 5.81 -20.20
CA PRO A 165 -2.02 6.16 -20.23
C PRO A 165 -2.85 4.97 -19.69
N MET A 166 -3.07 4.97 -18.38
CA MET A 166 -3.84 3.90 -17.73
C MET A 166 -5.34 4.06 -17.94
N TYR A 167 -5.80 5.30 -18.15
CA TYR A 167 -7.22 5.60 -18.33
C TYR A 167 -7.48 6.32 -19.63
N PRO A 168 -8.46 5.85 -20.45
CA PRO A 168 -9.01 6.66 -21.51
C PRO A 168 -9.69 7.90 -20.91
N HIS A 169 -9.47 9.09 -21.50
CA HIS A 169 -10.02 10.35 -20.98
C HIS A 169 -11.55 10.46 -21.12
N ASP A 170 -12.19 9.53 -21.79
CA ASP A 170 -13.64 9.45 -21.98
C ASP A 170 -14.33 8.41 -21.06
N VAL A 171 -13.57 7.74 -20.21
CA VAL A 171 -14.04 6.76 -19.24
C VAL A 171 -13.69 7.23 -17.83
N GLU A 172 -14.63 7.14 -16.91
CA GLU A 172 -14.37 7.43 -15.50
C GLU A 172 -13.61 6.29 -14.85
N PRO A 173 -12.47 6.53 -14.17
CA PRO A 173 -11.76 5.52 -13.38
C PRO A 173 -12.66 4.96 -12.27
N TRP A 174 -12.50 3.68 -11.94
CA TRP A 174 -13.26 3.07 -10.85
C TRP A 174 -12.74 3.47 -9.46
N GLU A 175 -11.49 3.91 -9.36
CA GLU A 175 -10.86 4.36 -8.12
C GLU A 175 -11.54 5.62 -7.59
N ALA A 176 -11.80 5.61 -6.28
CA ALA A 176 -12.61 6.66 -5.66
C ALA A 176 -11.92 8.04 -5.59
N ASN A 177 -10.58 8.05 -5.63
CA ASN A 177 -9.76 9.25 -5.42
C ASN A 177 -9.21 9.88 -6.71
N ILE A 178 -9.48 9.33 -7.87
CA ILE A 178 -9.08 9.90 -9.17
C ILE A 178 -10.27 10.00 -10.11
N THR A 179 -10.25 10.95 -11.06
CA THR A 179 -11.36 11.22 -11.97
C THR A 179 -10.88 11.73 -13.32
N THR A 180 -11.61 11.40 -14.38
CA THR A 180 -11.52 12.05 -15.70
C THR A 180 -12.61 13.09 -15.91
N LEU A 181 -13.35 13.44 -14.86
CA LEU A 181 -14.51 14.35 -14.86
C LEU A 181 -15.74 13.85 -15.64
N LYS A 182 -15.78 12.58 -16.02
CA LYS A 182 -16.91 12.00 -16.77
C LYS A 182 -18.07 11.63 -15.86
N ASP A 183 -17.78 11.12 -14.67
CA ASP A 183 -18.77 10.81 -13.63
C ASP A 183 -18.28 11.25 -12.24
N PHE A 184 -17.78 12.48 -12.17
CA PHE A 184 -17.17 13.02 -10.96
C PHE A 184 -18.15 13.19 -9.80
N HIS A 185 -19.44 13.44 -10.08
CA HIS A 185 -20.47 13.66 -9.04
C HIS A 185 -20.66 12.45 -8.10
N GLY A 186 -20.31 11.25 -8.54
CA GLY A 186 -20.32 10.03 -7.72
C GLY A 186 -19.14 9.91 -6.75
N LYS A 187 -18.17 10.83 -6.81
CA LYS A 187 -16.94 10.80 -6.00
C LYS A 187 -16.93 11.92 -4.96
N TRP A 188 -15.97 12.85 -5.02
CA TRP A 188 -15.84 13.91 -4.01
C TRP A 188 -16.30 15.31 -4.48
N GLU A 189 -17.01 15.39 -5.59
CA GLU A 189 -17.53 16.69 -6.10
C GLU A 189 -18.28 17.47 -5.04
N ASN A 190 -19.09 16.79 -4.22
CA ASN A 190 -19.87 17.39 -3.13
C ASN A 190 -19.01 18.02 -2.01
N LEU A 191 -17.72 17.69 -1.95
CA LEU A 191 -16.76 18.27 -0.99
C LEU A 191 -16.07 19.50 -1.56
N ILE A 192 -16.20 19.77 -2.86
CA ILE A 192 -15.58 20.91 -3.52
C ILE A 192 -16.39 22.18 -3.22
N LYS A 193 -15.68 23.21 -2.78
CA LYS A 193 -16.31 24.54 -2.57
C LYS A 193 -16.68 25.17 -3.92
N ASN A 194 -17.85 25.79 -3.97
CA ASN A 194 -18.29 26.55 -5.15
C ASN A 194 -17.23 27.56 -5.59
N GLY A 195 -16.90 27.54 -6.88
CA GLY A 195 -15.87 28.42 -7.46
C GLY A 195 -14.43 27.90 -7.33
N THR A 196 -14.21 26.70 -6.81
CA THR A 196 -12.90 26.05 -6.88
C THR A 196 -12.57 25.75 -8.35
N PRO A 197 -11.44 26.26 -8.88
CA PRO A 197 -11.07 25.99 -10.27
C PRO A 197 -10.69 24.52 -10.50
N ILE A 198 -10.98 24.02 -11.70
CA ILE A 198 -10.57 22.70 -12.16
C ILE A 198 -9.73 22.89 -13.42
N PRO A 199 -8.42 22.49 -13.45
CA PRO A 199 -7.68 21.94 -12.31
C PRO A 199 -7.46 22.95 -11.18
N THR A 200 -7.42 22.43 -9.95
CA THR A 200 -7.15 23.24 -8.77
C THR A 200 -5.64 23.54 -8.68
N PRO A 201 -5.24 24.81 -8.56
CA PRO A 201 -3.83 25.15 -8.41
C PRO A 201 -3.23 24.54 -7.14
N ILE A 202 -2.05 23.97 -7.26
CA ILE A 202 -1.29 23.44 -6.11
C ILE A 202 -1.02 24.58 -5.13
N SER A 203 -1.37 24.35 -3.86
CA SER A 203 -1.14 25.32 -2.79
C SER A 203 -0.31 24.68 -1.67
N LYS A 204 0.24 25.53 -0.77
CA LYS A 204 0.94 25.04 0.42
C LYS A 204 -0.02 24.48 1.48
N ASP A 205 -1.32 24.75 1.35
CA ASP A 205 -2.35 24.22 2.23
C ASP A 205 -2.74 22.82 1.76
N LEU A 206 -2.17 21.81 2.39
CA LEU A 206 -2.41 20.40 2.11
C LEU A 206 -3.77 19.89 2.60
N THR A 207 -4.55 20.71 3.30
CA THR A 207 -5.90 20.36 3.78
C THR A 207 -6.99 20.77 2.81
N LYS A 208 -6.64 21.49 1.75
CA LYS A 208 -7.60 22.01 0.78
C LYS A 208 -8.09 20.89 -0.15
N VAL A 209 -9.39 20.59 -0.08
CA VAL A 209 -10.03 19.69 -1.05
C VAL A 209 -10.10 20.40 -2.41
N GLY A 210 -9.70 19.70 -3.46
CA GLY A 210 -9.64 20.23 -4.83
C GLY A 210 -9.65 19.11 -5.86
N VAL A 211 -9.47 19.48 -7.12
CA VAL A 211 -9.32 18.58 -8.27
C VAL A 211 -7.99 18.90 -8.92
N TYR A 212 -6.96 18.18 -8.47
CA TYR A 212 -5.57 18.44 -8.84
C TYR A 212 -5.20 17.60 -10.05
N GLN A 213 -4.54 18.20 -11.03
CA GLN A 213 -4.14 17.53 -12.26
C GLN A 213 -2.88 16.69 -12.04
N GLY A 214 -2.80 15.53 -12.70
CA GLY A 214 -1.64 14.63 -12.68
C GLY A 214 -1.83 13.44 -11.75
N ALA A 215 -2.68 12.51 -12.12
CA ALA A 215 -2.94 11.26 -11.41
C ALA A 215 -2.92 10.08 -12.39
N GLY A 216 -2.84 8.85 -11.87
CA GLY A 216 -2.87 7.63 -12.68
C GLY A 216 -1.80 7.59 -13.75
N TYR A 217 -0.59 8.10 -13.45
CA TYR A 217 0.54 8.23 -14.39
C TYR A 217 0.29 9.12 -15.62
N SER A 218 -0.79 9.91 -15.62
CA SER A 218 -1.12 10.85 -16.68
C SER A 218 -0.92 12.29 -16.21
N LEU A 219 -0.18 13.10 -16.98
CA LEU A 219 0.02 14.52 -16.66
C LEU A 219 -1.23 15.35 -16.94
N ASP A 220 -2.05 14.93 -17.90
CA ASP A 220 -3.24 15.63 -18.36
C ASP A 220 -4.48 14.73 -18.34
N GLY A 221 -5.66 15.33 -18.13
CA GLY A 221 -6.96 14.67 -18.27
C GLY A 221 -7.34 13.68 -17.19
N VAL A 222 -6.46 13.45 -16.21
CA VAL A 222 -6.71 12.66 -15.01
C VAL A 222 -6.35 13.50 -13.76
N TYR A 223 -7.21 13.50 -12.79
CA TYR A 223 -7.19 14.37 -11.61
C TYR A 223 -7.30 13.56 -10.33
#